data_3125ee11b2e2181a15ca1cd7a9b92578
#
_entry.id   3125ee11b2e2181a15ca1cd7a9b92578
#
_cell.length_a   1.000
_cell.length_b   1.000
_cell.length_c   1.000
_cell.angle_alpha   90.00
_cell.angle_beta   90.00
_cell.angle_gamma   90.00
#
_symmetry.space_group_name_H-M   'P 1'
#
loop_
_entity.id
_entity.type
_entity.pdbx_description
1 polymer ?
#
loop_
_entity_poly.entity_id
_entity_poly.type
_entity_poly.pdbx_seq_one_letter_code
_entity_poly.pdbx_strand_id
1 'polypeptide(L)'
;SDEELEEALTSLVQKIQEEDRDVEQINRRHREHDHSITLPKHFKNHVIDSAVAFIVDNYSQSVGLQEAANHLGVSESHLSRLFKEVTGLNFLQYLNAYRINKSVEAMSDPKKNIAEIATSCGFPTPGYYAKIFKRFFGRTPTQFRDILGSPQ
;
A
#
# COMPACT_ATOMS: atom_id res chain seq x y z
N SER A 1 -11.68 1.95 11.67
CA SER A 1 -12.80 2.09 10.74
C SER A 1 -12.30 2.43 9.34
N ASP A 2 -13.16 2.31 8.37
CA ASP A 2 -12.84 2.58 6.97
C ASP A 2 -12.51 4.07 6.77
N GLU A 3 -13.22 4.94 7.47
CA GLU A 3 -12.98 6.38 7.44
C GLU A 3 -11.62 6.74 8.04
N GLU A 4 -11.25 6.09 9.13
CA GLU A 4 -9.95 6.27 9.77
C GLU A 4 -8.80 5.86 8.85
N LEU A 5 -8.99 4.78 8.09
CA LEU A 5 -7.98 4.33 7.10
C LEU A 5 -7.79 5.36 6.00
N GLU A 6 -8.88 5.86 5.43
CA GLU A 6 -8.82 6.86 4.38
C GLU A 6 -8.21 8.17 4.86
N GLU A 7 -8.58 8.61 6.07
CA GLU A 7 -8.00 9.81 6.68
C GLU A 7 -6.51 9.65 6.93
N ALA A 8 -6.08 8.50 7.46
CA ALA A 8 -4.68 8.24 7.73
C ALA A 8 -3.85 8.23 6.44
N LEU A 9 -4.35 7.61 5.38
CA LEU A 9 -3.68 7.58 4.08
C LEU A 9 -3.62 8.96 3.45
N THR A 10 -4.73 9.70 3.49
CA THR A 10 -4.81 11.07 2.97
C THR A 10 -3.84 11.97 3.74
N SER A 11 -3.84 11.86 5.07
CA SER A 11 -2.95 12.64 5.93
C SER A 11 -1.48 12.34 5.64
N LEU A 12 -1.13 11.06 5.45
CA LEU A 12 0.24 10.66 5.12
C LEU A 12 0.67 11.22 3.77
N VAL A 13 -0.18 11.10 2.76
CA VAL A 13 0.09 11.63 1.42
C VAL A 13 0.23 13.15 1.46
N GLN A 14 -0.66 13.84 2.18
CA GLN A 14 -0.58 15.31 2.33
C GLN A 14 0.70 15.75 3.02
N LYS A 15 1.08 15.06 4.10
CA LYS A 15 2.30 15.37 4.85
C LYS A 15 3.55 15.26 3.98
N ILE A 16 3.60 14.21 3.15
CA ILE A 16 4.69 14.02 2.20
C ILE A 16 4.70 15.14 1.16
N GLN A 17 3.52 15.51 0.67
CA GLN A 17 3.38 16.56 -0.33
C GLN A 17 3.76 17.94 0.20
N GLU A 18 3.47 18.21 1.47
CA GLU A 18 3.84 19.49 2.11
C GLU A 18 5.34 19.61 2.36
N GLU A 19 6.00 18.50 2.70
CA GLU A 19 7.43 18.49 2.99
C GLU A 19 8.30 18.62 1.74
N ASP A 20 7.77 18.32 0.54
CA ASP A 20 8.60 18.24 -0.65
C ASP A 20 7.87 18.67 -1.93
N ARG A 21 7.57 19.97 -2.03
CA ARG A 21 6.83 20.53 -3.17
C ARG A 21 7.53 20.34 -4.53
N ASP A 22 8.86 20.32 -4.57
CA ASP A 22 9.60 20.13 -5.81
C ASP A 22 9.56 18.67 -6.26
N VAL A 23 9.63 17.74 -5.31
CA VAL A 23 9.40 16.32 -5.56
C VAL A 23 7.93 16.05 -5.85
N GLU A 24 7.01 16.87 -5.34
CA GLU A 24 5.58 16.75 -5.60
C GLU A 24 5.24 16.85 -7.10
N GLN A 25 5.87 17.75 -7.86
CA GLN A 25 5.61 17.82 -9.30
C GLN A 25 6.10 16.59 -10.03
N ILE A 26 7.24 16.03 -9.64
CA ILE A 26 7.77 14.79 -10.20
C ILE A 26 6.84 13.63 -9.81
N ASN A 27 6.42 13.56 -8.55
CA ASN A 27 5.51 12.52 -8.05
C ASN A 27 4.11 12.65 -8.66
N ARG A 28 3.64 13.86 -8.95
CA ARG A 28 2.37 14.07 -9.63
C ARG A 28 2.40 13.53 -11.05
N ARG A 29 3.49 13.75 -11.79
CA ARG A 29 3.69 13.17 -13.12
C ARG A 29 3.74 11.64 -13.07
N HIS A 30 4.45 11.10 -12.07
CA HIS A 30 4.49 9.65 -11.86
C HIS A 30 3.11 9.08 -11.52
N ARG A 31 2.33 9.75 -10.66
CA ARG A 31 0.99 9.29 -10.31
C ARG A 31 0.02 9.34 -11.49
N GLU A 32 0.14 10.35 -12.35
CA GLU A 32 -0.67 10.43 -13.57
C GLU A 32 -0.35 9.29 -14.55
N HIS A 33 0.90 8.84 -14.58
CA HIS A 33 1.33 7.73 -15.42
C HIS A 33 1.21 6.38 -14.73
N ASP A 34 1.61 6.28 -13.48
CA ASP A 34 1.70 5.00 -12.76
C ASP A 34 0.44 4.65 -12.00
N HIS A 35 -0.42 5.64 -11.72
CA HIS A 35 -1.63 5.46 -10.90
C HIS A 35 -1.35 4.81 -9.54
N SER A 36 -0.15 5.05 -8.98
CA SER A 36 0.27 4.42 -7.73
C SER A 36 0.05 5.34 -6.54
N ILE A 37 -0.12 4.71 -5.37
CA ILE A 37 -0.15 5.41 -4.09
C ILE A 37 1.30 5.70 -3.70
N THR A 38 1.59 6.96 -3.35
CA THR A 38 2.93 7.32 -2.87
C THR A 38 3.07 6.88 -1.42
N LEU A 39 3.96 5.90 -1.19
CA LEU A 39 4.28 5.40 0.15
C LEU A 39 5.75 5.66 0.42
N PRO A 40 6.08 6.41 1.48
CA PRO A 40 7.47 6.55 1.88
C PRO A 40 7.99 5.21 2.41
N LYS A 41 9.26 4.91 2.14
CA LYS A 41 9.94 3.69 2.57
C LYS A 41 11.01 3.95 3.62
N HIS A 42 11.40 5.20 3.83
CA HIS A 42 12.46 5.59 4.75
C HIS A 42 11.96 6.64 5.72
N PHE A 43 12.02 6.32 7.00
CA PHE A 43 11.45 7.15 8.07
C PHE A 43 12.50 7.61 9.08
N LYS A 44 13.79 7.36 8.83
CA LYS A 44 14.89 7.65 9.77
C LYS A 44 14.68 6.97 11.13
N ASN A 45 14.04 5.82 11.12
CA ASN A 45 13.82 4.98 12.30
C ASN A 45 14.19 3.55 11.93
N HIS A 46 15.20 2.99 12.58
CA HIS A 46 15.74 1.70 12.22
C HIS A 46 14.70 0.57 12.27
N VAL A 47 13.88 0.54 13.33
CA VAL A 47 12.85 -0.50 13.48
C VAL A 47 11.81 -0.39 12.38
N ILE A 48 11.33 0.82 12.10
CA ILE A 48 10.31 1.05 11.09
C ILE A 48 10.85 0.80 9.69
N ASP A 49 12.06 1.25 9.40
CA ASP A 49 12.68 0.96 8.09
C ASP A 49 12.85 -0.54 7.88
N SER A 50 13.19 -1.29 8.92
CA SER A 50 13.29 -2.76 8.87
C SER A 50 11.91 -3.41 8.70
N ALA A 51 10.87 -2.86 9.33
CA ALA A 51 9.50 -3.35 9.17
C ALA A 51 9.00 -3.12 7.73
N VAL A 52 9.30 -1.97 7.14
CA VAL A 52 8.97 -1.69 5.74
C VAL A 52 9.72 -2.62 4.80
N ALA A 53 11.01 -2.87 5.06
CA ALA A 53 11.78 -3.85 4.28
C ALA A 53 11.17 -5.25 4.37
N PHE A 54 10.68 -5.64 5.53
CA PHE A 54 9.97 -6.91 5.71
C PHE A 54 8.72 -6.98 4.83
N ILE A 55 7.95 -5.91 4.77
CA ILE A 55 6.77 -5.82 3.90
C ILE A 55 7.16 -5.97 2.43
N VAL A 56 8.18 -5.25 1.99
CA VAL A 56 8.67 -5.30 0.61
C VAL A 56 9.08 -6.72 0.22
N ASP A 57 9.75 -7.43 1.12
CA ASP A 57 10.27 -8.78 0.85
C ASP A 57 9.20 -9.86 0.96
N ASN A 58 8.10 -9.64 1.70
CA ASN A 58 7.16 -10.70 2.07
C ASN A 58 5.68 -10.39 1.77
N TYR A 59 5.37 -9.30 1.09
CA TYR A 59 3.99 -8.85 0.89
C TYR A 59 3.09 -9.88 0.19
N SER A 60 3.67 -10.70 -0.68
CA SER A 60 2.91 -11.68 -1.46
C SER A 60 2.53 -12.93 -0.66
N GLN A 61 3.05 -13.04 0.55
CA GLN A 61 2.80 -14.16 1.45
C GLN A 61 1.78 -13.80 2.51
N SER A 62 1.28 -14.81 3.23
CA SER A 62 0.33 -14.63 4.33
C SER A 62 1.06 -14.14 5.58
N VAL A 63 1.42 -12.86 5.60
CA VAL A 63 2.16 -12.25 6.70
C VAL A 63 1.37 -11.08 7.28
N GLY A 64 1.65 -10.75 8.53
CA GLY A 64 1.05 -9.62 9.21
C GLY A 64 1.97 -9.09 10.30
N LEU A 65 1.38 -8.36 11.23
CA LEU A 65 2.09 -7.71 12.34
C LEU A 65 2.90 -8.71 13.16
N GLN A 66 2.32 -9.87 13.47
CA GLN A 66 2.97 -10.90 14.30
C GLN A 66 4.27 -11.39 13.65
N GLU A 67 4.23 -11.71 12.39
CA GLU A 67 5.39 -12.22 11.64
C GLU A 67 6.48 -11.16 11.55
N ALA A 68 6.08 -9.90 11.31
CA ALA A 68 7.03 -8.79 11.26
C ALA A 68 7.68 -8.54 12.62
N ALA A 69 6.90 -8.54 13.70
CA ALA A 69 7.41 -8.35 15.05
C ALA A 69 8.38 -9.47 15.44
N ASN A 70 8.04 -10.72 15.12
CA ASN A 70 8.92 -11.86 15.36
C ASN A 70 10.23 -11.72 14.59
N HIS A 71 10.17 -11.32 13.34
CA HIS A 71 11.35 -11.12 12.50
C HIS A 71 12.28 -10.02 13.06
N LEU A 72 11.70 -8.96 13.60
CA LEU A 72 12.45 -7.82 14.13
C LEU A 72 12.88 -8.01 15.59
N GLY A 73 12.41 -9.05 16.26
CA GLY A 73 12.72 -9.30 17.66
C GLY A 73 12.08 -8.31 18.63
N VAL A 74 10.91 -7.77 18.27
CA VAL A 74 10.15 -6.84 19.13
C VAL A 74 8.76 -7.40 19.40
N SER A 75 8.08 -6.84 20.41
CA SER A 75 6.70 -7.25 20.68
C SER A 75 5.74 -6.65 19.62
N GLU A 76 4.62 -7.33 19.40
CA GLU A 76 3.58 -6.83 18.51
C GLU A 76 3.06 -5.47 18.96
N SER A 77 2.82 -5.31 20.26
CA SER A 77 2.33 -4.04 20.83
C SER A 77 3.31 -2.90 20.59
N HIS A 78 4.60 -3.17 20.76
CA HIS A 78 5.64 -2.15 20.51
C HIS A 78 5.71 -1.76 19.05
N LEU A 79 5.75 -2.76 18.16
CA LEU A 79 5.79 -2.50 16.71
C LEU A 79 4.53 -1.77 16.24
N SER A 80 3.35 -2.20 16.68
CA SER A 80 2.08 -1.57 16.31
C SER A 80 2.05 -0.08 16.68
N ARG A 81 2.43 0.23 17.92
CA ARG A 81 2.44 1.62 18.40
C ARG A 81 3.47 2.47 17.67
N LEU A 82 4.69 1.97 17.57
CA LEU A 82 5.78 2.69 16.92
C LEU A 82 5.49 2.93 15.44
N PHE A 83 4.95 1.91 14.75
CA PHE A 83 4.61 2.02 13.34
C PHE A 83 3.58 3.13 13.10
N LYS A 84 2.53 3.17 13.91
CA LYS A 84 1.51 4.22 13.83
C LYS A 84 2.08 5.60 14.13
N GLU A 85 2.92 5.73 15.15
CA GLU A 85 3.55 7.00 15.52
C GLU A 85 4.44 7.54 14.41
N VAL A 86 5.25 6.68 13.81
CA VAL A 86 6.26 7.09 12.83
C VAL A 86 5.66 7.28 11.44
N THR A 87 4.78 6.38 10.99
CA THR A 87 4.25 6.40 9.62
C THR A 87 2.89 7.09 9.51
N GLY A 88 2.15 7.21 10.59
CA GLY A 88 0.76 7.69 10.57
C GLY A 88 -0.26 6.61 10.19
N LEU A 89 0.19 5.44 9.77
CA LEU A 89 -0.64 4.29 9.40
C LEU A 89 -0.37 3.13 10.35
N ASN A 90 -1.37 2.28 10.57
CA ASN A 90 -1.07 1.01 11.22
C ASN A 90 -0.39 0.06 10.22
N PHE A 91 0.20 -1.01 10.73
CA PHE A 91 0.98 -1.94 9.91
C PHE A 91 0.13 -2.54 8.78
N LEU A 92 -1.10 -2.97 9.07
CA LEU A 92 -1.99 -3.57 8.07
C LEU A 92 -2.35 -2.57 6.97
N GLN A 93 -2.59 -1.33 7.33
CA GLN A 93 -2.90 -0.27 6.35
C GLN A 93 -1.75 -0.06 5.37
N TYR A 94 -0.53 -0.01 5.89
CA TYR A 94 0.66 0.13 5.03
C TYR A 94 0.84 -1.10 4.14
N LEU A 95 0.71 -2.30 4.70
CA LEU A 95 0.81 -3.56 3.95
C LEU A 95 -0.23 -3.60 2.82
N ASN A 96 -1.47 -3.25 3.12
CA ASN A 96 -2.53 -3.22 2.11
C ASN A 96 -2.24 -2.20 1.01
N ALA A 97 -1.76 -1.01 1.36
CA ALA A 97 -1.38 0.00 0.38
C ALA A 97 -0.25 -0.49 -0.53
N TYR A 98 0.75 -1.14 0.04
CA TYR A 98 1.84 -1.72 -0.74
C TYR A 98 1.34 -2.81 -1.69
N ARG A 99 0.49 -3.72 -1.20
CA ARG A 99 -0.12 -4.77 -2.02
C ARG A 99 -0.98 -4.20 -3.15
N ILE A 100 -1.73 -3.13 -2.88
CA ILE A 100 -2.54 -2.43 -3.89
C ILE A 100 -1.64 -1.88 -5.00
N ASN A 101 -0.54 -1.23 -4.65
CA ASN A 101 0.41 -0.72 -5.65
C ASN A 101 0.95 -1.86 -6.53
N LYS A 102 1.29 -2.99 -5.93
CA LYS A 102 1.75 -4.16 -6.68
C LYS A 102 0.66 -4.73 -7.58
N SER A 103 -0.59 -4.69 -7.13
CA SER A 103 -1.71 -5.16 -7.95
C SER A 103 -1.94 -4.28 -9.18
N VAL A 104 -1.75 -2.98 -9.06
CA VAL A 104 -1.85 -2.05 -10.19
C VAL A 104 -0.77 -2.34 -11.23
N GLU A 105 0.46 -2.58 -10.79
CA GLU A 105 1.55 -3.01 -11.69
C GLU A 105 1.17 -4.31 -12.44
N ALA A 106 0.61 -5.28 -11.72
CA ALA A 106 0.23 -6.57 -12.30
C ALA A 106 -0.91 -6.46 -13.32
N MET A 107 -1.75 -5.42 -13.23
CA MET A 107 -2.85 -5.19 -14.18
C MET A 107 -2.37 -4.94 -15.62
N SER A 108 -1.12 -4.57 -15.81
CA SER A 108 -0.55 -4.36 -17.14
C SER A 108 -0.37 -5.66 -17.92
N ASP A 109 -0.39 -6.82 -17.25
CA ASP A 109 -0.33 -8.12 -17.90
C ASP A 109 -1.75 -8.58 -18.26
N PRO A 110 -2.15 -8.57 -19.55
CA PRO A 110 -3.51 -8.91 -19.96
C PRO A 110 -3.86 -10.39 -19.73
N LYS A 111 -2.86 -11.25 -19.50
CA LYS A 111 -3.05 -12.66 -19.24
C LYS A 111 -3.53 -12.98 -17.84
N LYS A 112 -3.31 -12.05 -16.88
CA LYS A 112 -3.70 -12.23 -15.49
C LYS A 112 -5.09 -11.65 -15.26
N ASN A 113 -5.99 -12.46 -14.69
CA ASN A 113 -7.30 -11.97 -14.29
C ASN A 113 -7.22 -11.33 -12.89
N ILE A 114 -8.28 -10.61 -12.51
CA ILE A 114 -8.31 -9.87 -11.24
C ILE A 114 -8.14 -10.81 -10.03
N ALA A 115 -8.74 -12.00 -10.06
CA ALA A 115 -8.62 -12.96 -8.96
C ALA A 115 -7.17 -13.47 -8.79
N GLU A 116 -6.50 -13.76 -9.90
CA GLU A 116 -5.08 -14.14 -9.90
C GLU A 116 -4.19 -13.03 -9.37
N ILE A 117 -4.45 -11.79 -9.77
CA ILE A 117 -3.72 -10.61 -9.29
C ILE A 117 -3.87 -10.48 -7.79
N ALA A 118 -5.10 -10.59 -7.25
CA ALA A 118 -5.37 -10.50 -5.83
C ALA A 118 -4.53 -11.53 -5.05
N THR A 119 -4.58 -12.79 -5.48
CA THR A 119 -3.86 -13.88 -4.82
C THR A 119 -2.35 -13.70 -4.90
N SER A 120 -1.82 -13.34 -6.06
CA SER A 120 -0.37 -13.16 -6.25
C SER A 120 0.19 -11.98 -5.48
N CYS A 121 -0.64 -10.99 -5.14
CA CYS A 121 -0.23 -9.83 -4.34
C CYS A 121 -0.45 -10.04 -2.84
N GLY A 122 -0.87 -11.24 -2.41
CA GLY A 122 -0.95 -11.58 -0.99
C GLY A 122 -2.29 -11.32 -0.33
N PHE A 123 -3.31 -10.91 -1.08
CA PHE A 123 -4.64 -10.72 -0.50
C PHE A 123 -5.29 -12.06 -0.19
N PRO A 124 -5.95 -12.19 0.98
CA PRO A 124 -6.52 -13.49 1.38
C PRO A 124 -7.67 -13.95 0.49
N THR A 125 -8.46 -13.03 -0.06
CA THR A 125 -9.55 -13.35 -0.99
C THR A 125 -9.68 -12.26 -2.04
N PRO A 126 -10.22 -12.57 -3.24
CA PRO A 126 -10.53 -11.53 -4.23
C PRO A 126 -11.54 -10.51 -3.74
N GLY A 127 -12.49 -10.92 -2.89
CA GLY A 127 -13.48 -10.00 -2.31
C GLY A 127 -12.85 -8.99 -1.37
N TYR A 128 -11.93 -9.41 -0.53
CA TYR A 128 -11.18 -8.51 0.35
C TYR A 128 -10.34 -7.54 -0.49
N TYR A 129 -9.66 -8.03 -1.51
CA TYR A 129 -8.90 -7.20 -2.44
C TYR A 129 -9.79 -6.12 -3.07
N ALA A 130 -10.95 -6.49 -3.60
CA ALA A 130 -11.86 -5.55 -4.24
C ALA A 130 -12.32 -4.46 -3.27
N LYS A 131 -12.61 -4.84 -2.03
CA LYS A 131 -13.03 -3.91 -0.97
C LYS A 131 -11.92 -2.91 -0.65
N ILE A 132 -10.71 -3.37 -0.44
CA ILE A 132 -9.55 -2.53 -0.14
C ILE A 132 -9.21 -1.64 -1.34
N PHE A 133 -9.22 -2.20 -2.54
CA PHE A 133 -8.95 -1.45 -3.77
C PHE A 133 -9.91 -0.27 -3.93
N LYS A 134 -11.21 -0.52 -3.72
CA LYS A 134 -12.24 0.51 -3.84
C LYS A 134 -12.04 1.64 -2.82
N ARG A 135 -11.56 1.32 -1.61
CA ARG A 135 -11.24 2.34 -0.60
C ARG A 135 -10.13 3.28 -1.07
N PHE A 136 -9.10 2.75 -1.73
CA PHE A 136 -7.97 3.56 -2.20
C PHE A 136 -8.30 4.38 -3.44
N PHE A 137 -9.05 3.80 -4.39
CA PHE A 137 -9.23 4.40 -5.70
C PHE A 137 -10.67 4.81 -6.02
N GLY A 138 -11.63 4.50 -5.15
CA GLY A 138 -13.04 4.83 -5.37
C GLY A 138 -13.72 3.99 -6.45
N ARG A 139 -13.02 3.01 -7.00
CA ARG A 139 -13.50 2.13 -8.07
C ARG A 139 -13.10 0.69 -7.79
N THR A 140 -13.83 -0.26 -8.37
CA THR A 140 -13.43 -1.67 -8.28
C THR A 140 -12.19 -1.93 -9.14
N PRO A 141 -11.43 -3.01 -8.86
CA PRO A 141 -10.29 -3.38 -9.69
C PRO A 141 -10.65 -3.54 -11.18
N THR A 142 -11.79 -4.15 -11.46
CA THR A 142 -12.25 -4.35 -12.84
C THR A 142 -12.51 -3.02 -13.54
N GLN A 143 -13.22 -2.12 -12.87
CA GLN A 143 -13.49 -0.78 -13.40
C GLN A 143 -12.21 0.00 -13.65
N PHE A 144 -11.28 -0.07 -12.71
CA PHE A 144 -9.99 0.61 -12.81
C PHE A 144 -9.18 0.07 -13.99
N ARG A 145 -9.13 -1.25 -14.15
CA ARG A 145 -8.42 -1.91 -15.24
C ARG A 145 -8.99 -1.53 -16.60
N ASP A 146 -10.32 -1.45 -16.70
CA ASP A 146 -11.00 -1.05 -17.93
C ASP A 146 -10.60 0.38 -18.34
N ILE A 147 -10.46 1.28 -17.37
CA ILE A 147 -10.01 2.65 -17.63
C ILE A 147 -8.56 2.66 -18.11
N LEU A 148 -7.68 1.87 -17.51
CA LEU A 148 -6.28 1.77 -17.92
C LEU A 148 -6.13 1.25 -19.35
N GLY A 149 -7.00 0.33 -19.75
CA GLY A 149 -6.99 -0.27 -21.08
C GLY A 149 -7.70 0.55 -22.14
N SER A 150 -8.36 1.65 -21.76
CA SER A 150 -9.09 2.49 -22.72
C SER A 150 -8.11 3.35 -23.54
N PRO A 151 -8.19 3.34 -24.87
CA PRO A 151 -7.37 4.25 -25.68
C PRO A 151 -7.83 5.68 -25.43
N GLN A 152 -6.88 6.56 -25.24
CA GLN A 152 -7.10 8.00 -25.12
C GLN A 152 -7.19 8.66 -26.48
#